data_ed4f793b48d0486c1d4813059b091d9b
#
_entry.id   ed4f793b48d0486c1d4813059b091d9b
#
_cell.length_a   1.000
_cell.length_b   1.000
_cell.length_c   1.000
_cell.angle_alpha   90.00
_cell.angle_beta   90.00
_cell.angle_gamma   90.00
#
_symmetry.space_group_name_H-M   'P 1'
#
loop_
_entity.id
_entity.type
_entity.pdbx_description
1 polymer ?
#
loop_
_entity_poly.entity_id
_entity_poly.type
_entity_poly.pdbx_seq_one_letter_code
_entity_poly.pdbx_strand_id
1 'polypeptide(L)'
;MPISLADKRATFRKLHESGCFPIPNPFDVGSAKALAQMGFKALASTSAGFAWTIGKADNRVTVDDVCTHLTELCAAVDLPVNADFENGFAHEPEKVAVNVARGVKTGVAGLSIEDSTGDAAKPLYDRSHAIERIRGARGDRCRQERRHADRALRGFSGRP
;
A
#
# COMPACT_ATOMS: atom_id res chain seq x y z
N MET A 1 -17.85 -8.38 -15.67
CA MET A 1 -17.87 -8.50 -14.20
C MET A 1 -16.67 -7.74 -13.67
N PRO A 2 -16.77 -6.97 -12.59
CA PRO A 2 -15.63 -6.27 -12.02
C PRO A 2 -14.56 -7.27 -11.57
N ILE A 3 -13.29 -6.88 -11.73
CA ILE A 3 -12.15 -7.71 -11.35
C ILE A 3 -12.07 -7.80 -9.81
N SER A 4 -11.92 -9.01 -9.28
CA SER A 4 -11.84 -9.20 -7.83
C SER A 4 -10.57 -8.58 -7.23
N LEU A 5 -10.62 -8.19 -5.96
CA LEU A 5 -9.45 -7.67 -5.25
C LEU A 5 -8.29 -8.69 -5.23
N ALA A 6 -8.61 -9.98 -5.13
CA ALA A 6 -7.60 -11.05 -5.18
C ALA A 6 -6.88 -11.06 -6.53
N ASP A 7 -7.62 -10.91 -7.63
CA ASP A 7 -7.06 -10.87 -8.99
C ASP A 7 -6.24 -9.59 -9.23
N LYS A 8 -6.72 -8.42 -8.75
CA LYS A 8 -5.94 -7.17 -8.80
C LYS A 8 -4.58 -7.34 -8.08
N ARG A 9 -4.58 -7.95 -6.90
CA ARG A 9 -3.36 -8.22 -6.13
C ARG A 9 -2.44 -9.25 -6.80
N ALA A 10 -3.00 -10.29 -7.41
CA ALA A 10 -2.23 -11.27 -8.18
C ALA A 10 -1.60 -10.62 -9.41
N THR A 11 -2.36 -9.83 -10.16
CA THR A 11 -1.89 -9.06 -11.32
C THR A 11 -0.75 -8.12 -10.93
N PHE A 12 -0.91 -7.37 -9.83
CA PHE A 12 0.12 -6.45 -9.35
C PHE A 12 1.43 -7.16 -9.02
N ARG A 13 1.38 -8.29 -8.31
CA ARG A 13 2.57 -9.12 -8.05
C ARG A 13 3.22 -9.60 -9.34
N LYS A 14 2.44 -10.10 -10.29
CA LYS A 14 2.94 -10.59 -11.58
C LYS A 14 3.66 -9.53 -12.37
N LEU A 15 3.18 -8.28 -12.36
CA LEU A 15 3.85 -7.15 -13.02
C LEU A 15 5.25 -6.86 -12.47
N HIS A 16 5.55 -7.27 -11.23
CA HIS A 16 6.85 -7.07 -10.58
C HIS A 16 7.79 -8.28 -10.70
N GLU A 17 7.39 -9.37 -11.34
CA GLU A 17 8.22 -10.56 -11.46
C GLU A 17 9.34 -10.40 -12.50
N SER A 18 9.09 -9.60 -13.55
CA SER A 18 10.09 -9.39 -14.61
C SER A 18 9.81 -8.13 -15.42
N GLY A 19 10.87 -7.60 -16.04
CA GLY A 19 10.77 -6.44 -16.92
C GLY A 19 10.60 -5.12 -16.18
N CYS A 20 10.10 -4.10 -16.90
CA CYS A 20 9.80 -2.78 -16.39
C CYS A 20 8.43 -2.36 -16.90
N PHE A 21 7.65 -1.68 -16.08
CA PHE A 21 6.35 -1.14 -16.46
C PHE A 21 6.11 0.22 -15.80
N PRO A 22 5.42 1.15 -16.47
CA PRO A 22 5.08 2.44 -15.90
C PRO A 22 3.91 2.31 -14.93
N ILE A 23 4.00 3.00 -13.80
CA ILE A 23 2.93 3.12 -12.81
C ILE A 23 2.61 4.62 -12.64
N PRO A 24 1.67 5.18 -13.43
CA PRO A 24 1.33 6.59 -13.33
C PRO A 24 0.57 6.89 -12.04
N ASN A 25 0.64 8.17 -11.63
CA ASN A 25 0.10 8.62 -10.35
C ASN A 25 -1.17 9.46 -10.53
N PRO A 26 -2.38 8.87 -10.45
CA PRO A 26 -3.60 9.63 -10.35
C PRO A 26 -3.70 10.34 -9.00
N PHE A 27 -4.22 11.56 -9.02
CA PHE A 27 -4.46 12.37 -7.83
C PHE A 27 -5.96 12.46 -7.46
N ASP A 28 -6.85 11.99 -8.35
CA ASP A 28 -8.30 11.90 -8.16
C ASP A 28 -8.93 10.78 -9.01
N VAL A 29 -10.22 10.56 -8.85
CA VAL A 29 -10.99 9.56 -9.59
C VAL A 29 -11.02 9.86 -11.11
N GLY A 30 -11.03 11.13 -11.49
CA GLY A 30 -11.04 11.55 -12.89
C GLY A 30 -9.74 11.16 -13.60
N SER A 31 -8.60 11.53 -13.01
CA SER A 31 -7.28 11.15 -13.53
C SER A 31 -7.06 9.64 -13.52
N ALA A 32 -7.56 8.92 -12.49
CA ALA A 32 -7.47 7.46 -12.45
C ALA A 32 -8.20 6.80 -13.63
N LYS A 33 -9.42 7.24 -13.94
CA LYS A 33 -10.19 6.74 -15.09
C LYS A 33 -9.51 7.06 -16.41
N ALA A 34 -8.98 8.28 -16.58
CA ALA A 34 -8.26 8.67 -17.78
C ALA A 34 -7.03 7.78 -18.01
N LEU A 35 -6.21 7.58 -16.98
CA LEU A 35 -5.04 6.72 -17.05
C LEU A 35 -5.40 5.24 -17.32
N ALA A 36 -6.50 4.75 -16.75
CA ALA A 36 -7.00 3.41 -17.05
C ALA A 36 -7.40 3.26 -18.53
N GLN A 37 -8.07 4.27 -19.11
CA GLN A 37 -8.44 4.29 -20.54
C GLN A 37 -7.23 4.38 -21.46
N MET A 38 -6.12 4.98 -21.02
CA MET A 38 -4.86 5.02 -21.77
C MET A 38 -4.14 3.66 -21.82
N GLY A 39 -4.64 2.64 -21.10
CA GLY A 39 -4.14 1.27 -21.17
C GLY A 39 -3.00 0.95 -20.20
N PHE A 40 -2.75 1.79 -19.20
CA PHE A 40 -1.82 1.46 -18.14
C PHE A 40 -2.27 0.19 -17.39
N LYS A 41 -1.32 -0.56 -16.84
CA LYS A 41 -1.58 -1.88 -16.22
C LYS A 41 -1.76 -1.81 -14.71
N ALA A 42 -1.27 -0.75 -14.09
CA ALA A 42 -1.38 -0.47 -12.66
C ALA A 42 -1.31 1.05 -12.45
N LEU A 43 -1.79 1.51 -11.31
CA LEU A 43 -1.73 2.90 -10.87
C LEU A 43 -1.07 2.96 -9.49
N ALA A 44 -0.46 4.09 -9.13
CA ALA A 44 -0.06 4.39 -7.76
C ALA A 44 -0.65 5.73 -7.34
N SER A 45 -1.24 5.84 -6.15
CA SER A 45 -1.66 7.15 -5.65
C SER A 45 -0.46 8.07 -5.44
N THR A 46 -0.72 9.34 -5.21
CA THR A 46 0.28 10.36 -4.87
C THR A 46 -0.20 11.17 -3.67
N SER A 47 0.59 11.19 -2.60
CA SER A 47 0.27 11.93 -1.38
C SER A 47 0.16 13.43 -1.63
N ALA A 48 1.20 14.02 -2.25
CA ALA A 48 1.23 15.43 -2.58
C ALA A 48 0.09 15.84 -3.54
N GLY A 49 -0.11 15.06 -4.64
CA GLY A 49 -1.17 15.35 -5.60
C GLY A 49 -2.55 15.31 -4.96
N PHE A 50 -2.82 14.31 -4.12
CA PHE A 50 -4.07 14.23 -3.38
C PHE A 50 -4.23 15.40 -2.39
N ALA A 51 -3.19 15.72 -1.60
CA ALA A 51 -3.23 16.86 -0.67
C ALA A 51 -3.66 18.14 -1.37
N TRP A 52 -3.11 18.41 -2.56
CA TRP A 52 -3.45 19.60 -3.34
C TRP A 52 -4.91 19.61 -3.82
N THR A 53 -5.49 18.46 -4.16
CA THR A 53 -6.90 18.38 -4.59
C THR A 53 -7.87 18.82 -3.48
N ILE A 54 -7.46 18.69 -2.21
CA ILE A 54 -8.24 19.09 -1.05
C ILE A 54 -7.71 20.36 -0.37
N GLY A 55 -6.85 21.12 -1.07
CA GLY A 55 -6.31 22.42 -0.61
C GLY A 55 -5.35 22.32 0.57
N LYS A 56 -4.70 21.16 0.77
CA LYS A 56 -3.69 20.94 1.81
C LYS A 56 -2.27 20.94 1.20
N ALA A 57 -1.29 21.31 2.00
CA ALA A 57 0.12 21.09 1.64
C ALA A 57 0.47 19.62 1.76
N ASP A 58 1.54 19.20 1.06
CA ASP A 58 2.12 17.88 1.19
C ASP A 58 2.46 17.54 2.64
N ASN A 59 2.33 16.27 3.03
CA ASN A 59 2.48 15.81 4.43
C ASN A 59 1.50 16.44 5.44
N ARG A 60 0.35 16.98 4.98
CA ARG A 60 -0.69 17.59 5.86
C ARG A 60 -2.04 16.89 5.76
N VAL A 61 -2.12 15.77 5.09
CA VAL A 61 -3.29 14.91 5.08
C VAL A 61 -3.28 13.97 6.28
N THR A 62 -4.46 13.49 6.65
CA THR A 62 -4.59 12.49 7.71
C THR A 62 -4.71 11.09 7.13
N VAL A 63 -4.45 10.06 7.93
CA VAL A 63 -4.69 8.68 7.51
C VAL A 63 -6.16 8.43 7.11
N ASP A 64 -7.11 9.17 7.70
CA ASP A 64 -8.53 9.07 7.35
C ASP A 64 -8.80 9.65 5.97
N ASP A 65 -8.24 10.83 5.66
CA ASP A 65 -8.31 11.44 4.33
C ASP A 65 -7.78 10.46 3.27
N VAL A 66 -6.60 9.91 3.51
CA VAL A 66 -5.93 9.01 2.55
C VAL A 66 -6.69 7.69 2.39
N CYS A 67 -7.20 7.08 3.46
CA CYS A 67 -7.99 5.86 3.36
C CYS A 67 -9.31 6.09 2.58
N THR A 68 -9.95 7.24 2.76
CA THR A 68 -11.15 7.61 1.99
C THR A 68 -10.80 7.73 0.50
N HIS A 69 -9.79 8.52 0.17
CA HIS A 69 -9.30 8.69 -1.19
C HIS A 69 -8.92 7.37 -1.88
N LEU A 70 -8.15 6.50 -1.20
CA LEU A 70 -7.76 5.19 -1.74
C LEU A 70 -8.97 4.29 -2.00
N THR A 71 -9.99 4.35 -1.13
CA THR A 71 -11.23 3.59 -1.34
C THR A 71 -11.93 4.05 -2.60
N GLU A 72 -12.03 5.36 -2.83
CA GLU A 72 -12.63 5.94 -4.03
C GLU A 72 -11.84 5.58 -5.30
N LEU A 73 -10.52 5.69 -5.27
CA LEU A 73 -9.66 5.29 -6.39
C LEU A 73 -9.82 3.81 -6.74
N CYS A 74 -9.75 2.93 -5.73
CA CYS A 74 -9.86 1.48 -5.94
C CYS A 74 -11.23 1.05 -6.47
N ALA A 75 -12.29 1.77 -6.09
CA ALA A 75 -13.64 1.53 -6.58
C ALA A 75 -13.85 2.05 -8.01
N ALA A 76 -13.12 3.08 -8.42
CA ALA A 76 -13.30 3.77 -9.68
C ALA A 76 -12.71 3.05 -10.89
N VAL A 77 -11.75 2.12 -10.69
CA VAL A 77 -11.00 1.44 -11.75
C VAL A 77 -10.85 -0.06 -11.49
N ASP A 78 -10.80 -0.84 -12.56
CA ASP A 78 -10.52 -2.28 -12.49
C ASP A 78 -9.01 -2.62 -12.49
N LEU A 79 -8.15 -1.61 -12.36
CA LEU A 79 -6.70 -1.79 -12.26
C LEU A 79 -6.24 -1.99 -10.81
N PRO A 80 -5.11 -2.68 -10.61
CA PRO A 80 -4.44 -2.66 -9.31
C PRO A 80 -3.92 -1.25 -8.99
N VAL A 81 -4.16 -0.81 -7.76
CA VAL A 81 -3.69 0.48 -7.23
C VAL A 81 -2.68 0.21 -6.12
N ASN A 82 -1.49 0.80 -6.23
CA ASN A 82 -0.52 0.90 -5.13
C ASN A 82 -0.82 2.17 -4.33
N ALA A 83 -0.85 2.08 -3.02
CA ALA A 83 -0.95 3.26 -2.17
C ALA A 83 0.44 3.88 -1.96
N ASP A 84 0.57 5.16 -2.27
CA ASP A 84 1.54 6.03 -1.63
C ASP A 84 0.99 6.33 -0.22
N PHE A 85 1.66 5.79 0.81
CA PHE A 85 1.15 5.82 2.17
C PHE A 85 2.06 6.64 3.10
N GLU A 86 2.76 7.61 2.51
CA GLU A 86 3.70 8.49 3.21
C GLU A 86 4.61 7.69 4.17
N ASN A 87 4.83 8.20 5.37
CA ASN A 87 5.56 7.48 6.41
C ASN A 87 4.70 6.48 7.22
N GLY A 88 3.52 6.08 6.73
CA GLY A 88 2.57 5.25 7.48
C GLY A 88 1.81 5.99 8.57
N PHE A 89 1.87 7.33 8.58
CA PHE A 89 1.13 8.23 9.49
C PHE A 89 1.40 7.98 10.98
N ALA A 90 2.58 7.45 11.31
CA ALA A 90 3.03 7.24 12.68
C ALA A 90 4.54 7.03 12.75
N HIS A 91 5.14 7.30 13.92
CA HIS A 91 6.54 7.02 14.19
C HIS A 91 6.74 5.61 14.72
N GLU A 92 5.86 5.15 15.61
CA GLU A 92 5.96 3.87 16.30
C GLU A 92 5.53 2.71 15.38
N PRO A 93 6.32 1.62 15.31
CA PRO A 93 6.06 0.46 14.44
C PRO A 93 4.66 -0.14 14.61
N GLU A 94 4.15 -0.19 15.84
CA GLU A 94 2.84 -0.76 16.16
C GLU A 94 1.71 0.10 15.58
N LYS A 95 1.84 1.43 15.64
CA LYS A 95 0.87 2.36 15.05
C LYS A 95 0.93 2.32 13.53
N VAL A 96 2.13 2.22 12.94
CA VAL A 96 2.29 2.01 11.50
C VAL A 96 1.56 0.73 11.08
N ALA A 97 1.71 -0.37 11.82
CA ALA A 97 1.00 -1.63 11.54
C ALA A 97 -0.53 -1.45 11.53
N VAL A 98 -1.08 -0.72 12.49
CA VAL A 98 -2.52 -0.42 12.55
C VAL A 98 -2.96 0.40 11.35
N ASN A 99 -2.23 1.45 10.99
CA ASN A 99 -2.55 2.29 9.85
C ASN A 99 -2.44 1.53 8.52
N VAL A 100 -1.41 0.71 8.35
CA VAL A 100 -1.26 -0.17 7.17
C VAL A 100 -2.43 -1.14 7.04
N ALA A 101 -2.88 -1.72 8.16
CA ALA A 101 -4.07 -2.59 8.13
C ALA A 101 -5.34 -1.85 7.68
N ARG A 102 -5.46 -0.55 7.99
CA ARG A 102 -6.53 0.33 7.46
C ARG A 102 -6.35 0.56 5.97
N GLY A 103 -5.14 0.92 5.52
CA GLY A 103 -4.81 1.10 4.09
C GLY A 103 -5.12 -0.16 3.28
N VAL A 104 -4.78 -1.35 3.76
CA VAL A 104 -5.09 -2.63 3.09
C VAL A 104 -6.59 -2.87 2.91
N LYS A 105 -7.44 -2.38 3.82
CA LYS A 105 -8.90 -2.51 3.74
C LYS A 105 -9.53 -1.63 2.65
N THR A 106 -8.84 -0.62 2.16
CA THR A 106 -9.35 0.28 1.09
C THR A 106 -9.45 -0.39 -0.28
N GLY A 107 -8.86 -1.58 -0.45
CA GLY A 107 -8.88 -2.29 -1.72
C GLY A 107 -7.59 -2.18 -2.53
N VAL A 108 -6.54 -1.59 -1.99
CA VAL A 108 -5.24 -1.48 -2.68
C VAL A 108 -4.59 -2.83 -2.94
N ALA A 109 -3.86 -2.91 -4.03
CA ALA A 109 -3.11 -4.09 -4.43
C ALA A 109 -1.70 -4.12 -3.84
N GLY A 110 -1.12 -2.95 -3.60
CA GLY A 110 0.17 -2.74 -2.98
C GLY A 110 0.15 -1.49 -2.10
N LEU A 111 1.23 -1.30 -1.32
CA LEU A 111 1.40 -0.14 -0.47
C LEU A 111 2.89 0.12 -0.29
N SER A 112 3.31 1.36 -0.47
CA SER A 112 4.66 1.85 -0.18
C SER A 112 4.67 2.73 1.07
N ILE A 113 5.72 2.61 1.86
CA ILE A 113 5.97 3.42 3.06
C ILE A 113 7.36 4.01 2.93
N GLU A 114 7.45 5.30 3.18
CA GLU A 114 8.70 6.04 3.19
C GLU A 114 9.41 5.94 4.54
N ASP A 115 10.74 6.12 4.52
CA ASP A 115 11.55 6.30 5.70
C ASP A 115 11.70 7.78 6.12
N SER A 116 10.85 8.64 5.56
CA SER A 116 10.72 10.05 5.91
C SER A 116 10.14 10.23 7.32
N THR A 117 10.71 11.14 8.11
CA THR A 117 10.17 11.52 9.43
C THR A 117 9.09 12.60 9.33
N GLY A 118 9.05 13.34 8.22
CA GLY A 118 8.26 14.57 8.06
C GLY A 118 8.89 15.79 8.74
N ASP A 119 10.05 15.66 9.41
CA ASP A 119 10.80 16.74 10.03
C ASP A 119 11.99 17.14 9.15
N ALA A 120 12.02 18.41 8.70
CA ALA A 120 13.10 18.91 7.86
C ALA A 120 14.48 18.92 8.56
N ALA A 121 14.52 19.01 9.90
CA ALA A 121 15.76 18.97 10.67
C ALA A 121 16.35 17.54 10.78
N LYS A 122 15.49 16.52 10.71
CA LYS A 122 15.90 15.11 10.70
C LYS A 122 15.05 14.37 9.65
N PRO A 123 15.29 14.52 8.36
CA PRO A 123 14.36 14.11 7.31
C PRO A 123 14.14 12.59 7.21
N LEU A 124 15.12 11.78 7.64
CA LEU A 124 15.04 10.31 7.56
C LEU A 124 15.11 9.68 8.95
N TYR A 125 14.43 8.56 9.11
CA TYR A 125 14.62 7.68 10.27
C TYR A 125 16.00 7.02 10.26
N ASP A 126 16.54 6.74 11.44
CA ASP A 126 17.69 5.86 11.56
C ASP A 126 17.36 4.49 10.96
N ARG A 127 18.32 3.87 10.27
CA ARG A 127 18.12 2.62 9.53
C ARG A 127 17.49 1.50 10.36
N SER A 128 17.90 1.35 11.62
CA SER A 128 17.35 0.34 12.54
C SER A 128 15.86 0.58 12.76
N HIS A 129 15.47 1.83 13.07
CA HIS A 129 14.09 2.20 13.30
C HIS A 129 13.23 2.08 12.03
N ALA A 130 13.75 2.51 10.86
CA ALA A 130 13.07 2.31 9.58
C ALA A 130 12.77 0.82 9.31
N ILE A 131 13.73 -0.07 9.59
CA ILE A 131 13.53 -1.52 9.45
C ILE A 131 12.45 -2.04 10.42
N GLU A 132 12.44 -1.58 11.66
CA GLU A 132 11.41 -1.98 12.64
C GLU A 132 10.01 -1.53 12.21
N ARG A 133 9.87 -0.31 11.68
CA ARG A 133 8.62 0.21 11.14
C ARG A 133 8.10 -0.64 9.98
N ILE A 134 8.96 -1.03 9.04
CA ILE A 134 8.58 -1.92 7.93
C ILE A 134 8.23 -3.32 8.41
N ARG A 135 8.93 -3.86 9.41
CA ARG A 135 8.59 -5.15 10.03
C ARG A 135 7.23 -5.08 10.73
N GLY A 136 6.95 -4.00 11.44
CA GLY A 136 5.62 -3.72 12.02
C GLY A 136 4.55 -3.65 10.93
N ALA A 137 4.80 -2.89 9.85
CA ALA A 137 3.88 -2.73 8.73
C ALA A 137 3.54 -4.06 8.00
N ARG A 138 4.48 -4.99 7.92
CA ARG A 138 4.23 -6.35 7.38
C ARG A 138 3.27 -7.16 8.23
N GLY A 139 3.04 -6.75 9.47
CA GLY A 139 1.98 -7.22 10.34
C GLY A 139 1.91 -8.74 10.56
N ASP A 140 0.86 -9.18 11.24
CA ASP A 140 0.58 -10.60 11.52
C ASP A 140 0.36 -11.49 10.27
N ARG A 141 0.24 -10.92 9.08
CA ARG A 141 0.05 -11.72 7.86
C ARG A 141 1.25 -12.62 7.57
N CYS A 142 2.48 -12.13 7.69
CA CYS A 142 3.68 -12.98 7.61
C CYS A 142 3.79 -13.97 8.77
N ARG A 143 3.27 -13.62 9.96
CA ARG A 143 3.20 -14.55 11.09
C ARG A 143 2.13 -15.61 10.88
N GLN A 144 0.98 -15.24 10.33
CA GLN A 144 -0.10 -16.20 10.02
C GLN A 144 0.28 -17.13 8.87
N GLU A 145 0.88 -16.64 7.80
CA GLU A 145 1.36 -17.47 6.69
C GLU A 145 2.48 -18.43 7.14
N ARG A 146 3.44 -17.97 7.97
CA ARG A 146 4.44 -18.85 8.58
C ARG A 146 3.81 -19.89 9.51
N ARG A 147 2.85 -19.51 10.36
CA ARG A 147 2.14 -20.44 11.24
C ARG A 147 1.33 -21.48 10.45
N HIS A 148 0.74 -21.10 9.31
CA HIS A 148 0.06 -22.05 8.43
C HIS A 148 1.04 -22.98 7.71
N ALA A 149 2.18 -22.48 7.23
CA ALA A 149 3.23 -23.28 6.63
C ALA A 149 3.84 -24.25 7.66
N ASP A 150 4.18 -23.78 8.87
CA ASP A 150 4.71 -24.59 9.96
C ASP A 150 3.70 -25.65 10.44
N ARG A 151 2.40 -25.34 10.41
CA ARG A 151 1.33 -26.29 10.77
C ARG A 151 1.15 -27.35 9.70
N ALA A 152 1.25 -26.98 8.42
CA ALA A 152 1.21 -27.91 7.29
C ALA A 152 2.43 -28.86 7.32
N LEU A 153 3.62 -28.33 7.60
CA LEU A 153 4.85 -29.15 7.71
C LEU A 153 4.82 -30.09 8.93
N ARG A 154 4.24 -29.70 10.05
CA ARG A 154 4.10 -30.57 11.24
C ARG A 154 2.99 -31.62 11.05
N GLY A 155 1.99 -31.35 10.20
CA GLY A 155 0.97 -32.35 9.85
C GLY A 155 1.48 -33.47 8.98
N PHE A 156 2.64 -33.32 8.32
CA PHE A 156 3.27 -34.37 7.47
C PHE A 156 4.26 -35.26 8.23
N SER A 157 4.66 -34.90 9.45
CA SER A 157 5.63 -35.66 10.25
C SER A 157 4.99 -36.68 11.21
N GLY A 158 3.72 -36.97 11.06
CA GLY A 158 2.98 -37.88 11.93
C GLY A 158 2.17 -38.96 11.18
N ARG A 159 2.87 -39.92 10.53
CA ARG A 159 2.36 -41.27 10.33
C ARG A 159 3.54 -42.24 10.29
N PRO A 160 3.40 -43.36 11.03
CA PRO A 160 4.39 -44.44 11.02
C PRO A 160 4.47 -45.13 9.68
#